data_918d6694f8b4b4c44ca95bf9cd3cb26d
#
_entry.id   918d6694f8b4b4c44ca95bf9cd3cb26d
#
_cell.length_a   1.000
_cell.length_b   1.000
_cell.length_c   1.000
_cell.angle_alpha   90.00
_cell.angle_beta   90.00
_cell.angle_gamma   90.00
#
_symmetry.space_group_name_H-M   'P 1'
#
loop_
_entity.id
_entity.type
_entity.pdbx_description
1 polymer ?
#
loop_
_entity_poly.entity_id
_entity_poly.type
_entity_poly.pdbx_seq_one_letter_code
_entity_poly.pdbx_strand_id
1 'polypeptide(L)'
;KFDFSDKRIYEIINAIKIHFNPKKLKINDKIYFYKNDNGKVKKIVVNLDIDSILVINLENKINIQKKELDKYSYQLSYEFKIIDSLYADGLKNDLPADILIKLIKLFSFDLDFQRDIKEGTIVSVSYEFDQILESNNIEYKDILYALISIDGKKLEYFKFITDEGFVDYFNREGKNVKKSILKTPLDGARLSSAFGMRKHPISGYNKMHKGVDFAAPKGTPIYAGGNGVIEYVGNNGGYGKYIRIRHNNEYKTAYAHLSAYKKGISVGKRVNQGDIIGYVGSTGKSTGPHLHYEVLINGKRVNSQTLKLPSGKVLRGNERKIFETKKIK
;
A
#
# COMPACT_ATOMS: atom_id res chain seq x y z
N LYS A 1 20.94 -35.52 -0.26
CA LYS A 1 19.81 -36.40 0.11
C LYS A 1 19.75 -36.47 1.63
N PHE A 2 18.59 -36.30 2.22
CA PHE A 2 18.38 -36.44 3.66
C PHE A 2 17.80 -37.83 3.91
N ASP A 3 18.37 -38.58 4.88
CA ASP A 3 17.94 -39.96 5.22
C ASP A 3 16.71 -39.92 6.12
N PHE A 4 15.56 -39.56 5.54
CA PHE A 4 14.27 -39.72 6.18
C PHE A 4 13.49 -40.88 5.51
N SER A 5 12.94 -41.79 6.30
CA SER A 5 11.96 -42.76 5.79
C SER A 5 10.66 -42.02 5.38
N ASP A 6 9.92 -42.59 4.43
CA ASP A 6 8.64 -42.01 3.98
C ASP A 6 7.66 -41.79 5.14
N LYS A 7 7.62 -42.73 6.12
CA LYS A 7 6.84 -42.61 7.34
C LYS A 7 7.24 -41.37 8.14
N ARG A 8 8.56 -41.10 8.28
CA ARG A 8 9.06 -39.95 9.05
C ARG A 8 8.77 -38.65 8.32
N ILE A 9 8.86 -38.64 7.00
CA ILE A 9 8.50 -37.47 6.17
C ILE A 9 7.00 -37.14 6.37
N TYR A 10 6.15 -38.15 6.34
CA TYR A 10 4.70 -37.98 6.54
C TYR A 10 4.36 -37.41 7.92
N GLU A 11 5.02 -37.94 8.98
CA GLU A 11 4.86 -37.42 10.34
C GLU A 11 5.26 -35.95 10.46
N ILE A 12 6.42 -35.55 9.88
CA ILE A 12 6.93 -34.18 9.89
C ILE A 12 5.95 -33.26 9.13
N ILE A 13 5.51 -33.65 7.93
CA ILE A 13 4.59 -32.84 7.12
C ILE A 13 3.25 -32.65 7.84
N ASN A 14 2.70 -33.68 8.46
CA ASN A 14 1.44 -33.55 9.18
C ASN A 14 1.57 -32.67 10.43
N ALA A 15 2.67 -32.77 11.14
CA ALA A 15 2.94 -31.90 12.28
C ALA A 15 3.10 -30.42 11.81
N ILE A 16 3.78 -30.17 10.71
CA ILE A 16 3.93 -28.81 10.13
C ILE A 16 2.58 -28.22 9.75
N LYS A 17 1.67 -29.01 9.17
CA LYS A 17 0.35 -28.53 8.70
C LYS A 17 -0.50 -27.88 9.80
N ILE A 18 -0.28 -28.24 11.07
CA ILE A 18 -0.99 -27.66 12.22
C ILE A 18 -0.59 -26.19 12.40
N HIS A 19 0.68 -25.87 12.15
CA HIS A 19 1.25 -24.53 12.39
C HIS A 19 1.39 -23.68 11.12
N PHE A 20 1.58 -24.34 9.97
CA PHE A 20 1.83 -23.70 8.70
C PHE A 20 1.36 -24.55 7.52
N ASN A 21 0.77 -23.94 6.50
CA ASN A 21 0.42 -24.61 5.27
C ASN A 21 1.62 -24.68 4.31
N PRO A 22 2.26 -25.86 4.09
CA PRO A 22 3.46 -25.98 3.24
C PRO A 22 3.24 -25.52 1.79
N LYS A 23 1.99 -25.51 1.30
CA LYS A 23 1.64 -24.99 -0.05
C LYS A 23 1.83 -23.47 -0.19
N LYS A 24 2.07 -22.76 0.91
CA LYS A 24 2.38 -21.32 0.89
C LYS A 24 3.86 -21.02 0.70
N LEU A 25 4.73 -22.01 0.73
CA LEU A 25 6.15 -21.84 0.40
C LEU A 25 6.29 -21.33 -1.03
N LYS A 26 7.13 -20.33 -1.21
CA LYS A 26 7.43 -19.70 -2.50
C LYS A 26 8.78 -20.17 -3.01
N ILE A 27 9.01 -19.99 -4.29
CA ILE A 27 10.36 -20.12 -4.88
C ILE A 27 11.26 -19.10 -4.18
N ASN A 28 12.44 -19.54 -3.71
CA ASN A 28 13.44 -18.80 -2.93
C ASN A 28 13.19 -18.71 -1.42
N ASP A 29 12.11 -19.27 -0.85
CA ASP A 29 12.02 -19.42 0.58
C ASP A 29 13.15 -20.32 1.08
N LYS A 30 13.81 -19.90 2.17
CA LYS A 30 14.98 -20.62 2.70
C LYS A 30 14.54 -21.62 3.78
N ILE A 31 15.02 -22.85 3.64
CA ILE A 31 14.85 -23.91 4.62
C ILE A 31 16.23 -24.39 5.06
N TYR A 32 16.51 -24.32 6.36
CA TYR A 32 17.78 -24.68 6.93
C TYR A 32 17.67 -26.02 7.65
N PHE A 33 18.62 -26.92 7.40
CA PHE A 33 18.71 -28.23 8.02
C PHE A 33 19.95 -28.30 8.89
N TYR A 34 19.75 -28.51 10.18
CA TYR A 34 20.82 -28.64 11.16
C TYR A 34 21.01 -30.11 11.50
N LYS A 35 22.23 -30.61 11.38
CA LYS A 35 22.62 -31.99 11.65
C LYS A 35 23.31 -32.09 13.03
N ASN A 36 23.22 -33.27 13.66
CA ASN A 36 24.06 -33.64 14.78
C ASN A 36 25.39 -34.20 14.30
N ASP A 37 26.30 -34.57 15.24
CA ASP A 37 27.64 -35.10 14.96
C ASP A 37 27.59 -36.40 14.15
N ASN A 38 26.53 -37.17 14.24
CA ASN A 38 26.30 -38.39 13.47
C ASN A 38 25.69 -38.14 12.08
N GLY A 39 25.64 -36.89 11.63
CA GLY A 39 25.09 -36.49 10.33
C GLY A 39 23.56 -36.53 10.18
N LYS A 40 22.82 -36.91 11.25
CA LYS A 40 21.36 -36.94 11.23
C LYS A 40 20.78 -35.55 11.46
N VAL A 41 19.69 -35.22 10.72
CA VAL A 41 18.99 -33.93 10.88
C VAL A 41 18.30 -33.90 12.24
N LYS A 42 18.69 -32.96 13.10
CA LYS A 42 18.14 -32.75 14.44
C LYS A 42 17.12 -31.60 14.49
N LYS A 43 17.28 -30.60 13.62
CA LYS A 43 16.42 -29.41 13.58
C LYS A 43 16.26 -28.92 12.15
N ILE A 44 15.04 -28.50 11.82
CA ILE A 44 14.72 -27.81 10.56
C ILE A 44 14.20 -26.41 10.93
N VAL A 45 14.64 -25.39 10.22
CA VAL A 45 14.15 -24.02 10.35
C VAL A 45 13.62 -23.56 9.00
N VAL A 46 12.38 -23.11 8.98
CA VAL A 46 11.70 -22.59 7.79
C VAL A 46 11.40 -21.11 8.02
N ASN A 47 11.89 -20.25 7.14
CA ASN A 47 11.47 -18.84 7.15
C ASN A 47 10.02 -18.75 6.69
N LEU A 48 9.13 -18.22 7.53
CA LEU A 48 7.71 -18.03 7.21
C LEU A 48 7.45 -16.65 6.64
N ASP A 49 8.10 -15.67 7.22
CA ASP A 49 8.02 -14.25 6.87
C ASP A 49 9.37 -13.59 7.15
N ILE A 50 9.46 -12.27 6.93
CA ILE A 50 10.69 -11.51 7.14
C ILE A 50 11.18 -11.60 8.60
N ASP A 51 10.25 -11.64 9.55
CA ASP A 51 10.48 -11.60 11.01
C ASP A 51 9.93 -12.82 11.75
N SER A 52 9.59 -13.90 11.07
CA SER A 52 9.10 -15.12 11.72
C SER A 52 9.63 -16.40 11.10
N ILE A 53 9.96 -17.36 11.96
CA ILE A 53 10.48 -18.67 11.58
C ILE A 53 9.64 -19.79 12.21
N LEU A 54 9.65 -20.94 11.56
CA LEU A 54 9.14 -22.20 12.11
C LEU A 54 10.34 -23.07 12.49
N VAL A 55 10.47 -23.38 13.76
CA VAL A 55 11.51 -24.26 14.29
C VAL A 55 10.92 -25.63 14.52
N ILE A 56 11.50 -26.66 13.89
CA ILE A 56 11.07 -28.05 13.96
C ILE A 56 12.19 -28.87 14.56
N ASN A 57 12.07 -29.27 15.81
CA ASN A 57 13.01 -30.14 16.49
C ASN A 57 12.62 -31.60 16.27
N LEU A 58 13.62 -32.45 15.93
CA LEU A 58 13.41 -33.85 15.51
C LEU A 58 14.11 -34.86 16.43
N GLU A 59 14.79 -34.43 17.49
CA GLU A 59 15.64 -35.30 18.31
C GLU A 59 14.86 -36.42 19.03
N ASN A 60 13.89 -36.08 19.86
CA ASN A 60 13.14 -37.09 20.63
C ASN A 60 11.70 -37.24 20.09
N LYS A 61 10.91 -36.19 20.21
CA LYS A 61 9.58 -36.08 19.63
C LYS A 61 9.58 -34.85 18.70
N ILE A 62 8.79 -34.95 17.63
CA ILE A 62 8.59 -33.79 16.73
C ILE A 62 7.95 -32.68 17.56
N ASN A 63 8.72 -31.60 17.76
CA ASN A 63 8.23 -30.38 18.41
C ASN A 63 8.37 -29.21 17.45
N ILE A 64 7.27 -28.50 17.24
CA ILE A 64 7.20 -27.42 16.28
C ILE A 64 6.78 -26.15 17.01
N GLN A 65 7.55 -25.08 16.82
CA GLN A 65 7.30 -23.79 17.41
C GLN A 65 7.42 -22.71 16.33
N LYS A 66 6.41 -21.85 16.21
CA LYS A 66 6.54 -20.60 15.51
C LYS A 66 7.24 -19.62 16.45
N LYS A 67 8.37 -19.06 16.00
CA LYS A 67 9.14 -18.06 16.72
C LYS A 67 9.11 -16.74 15.93
N GLU A 68 8.76 -15.66 16.60
CA GLU A 68 9.00 -14.30 16.10
C GLU A 68 10.45 -13.92 16.44
N LEU A 69 11.12 -13.29 15.48
CA LEU A 69 12.51 -12.87 15.63
C LEU A 69 12.55 -11.46 16.21
N ASP A 70 13.46 -11.23 17.13
CA ASP A 70 13.70 -9.90 17.67
C ASP A 70 14.20 -8.97 16.57
N LYS A 71 13.82 -7.70 16.66
CA LYS A 71 14.20 -6.68 15.72
C LYS A 71 14.57 -5.37 16.41
N TYR A 72 15.51 -4.66 15.80
CA TYR A 72 15.91 -3.33 16.21
C TYR A 72 15.58 -2.33 15.11
N SER A 73 14.93 -1.24 15.50
CA SER A 73 14.60 -0.15 14.60
C SER A 73 15.73 0.86 14.55
N TYR A 74 16.13 1.24 13.35
CA TYR A 74 17.17 2.23 13.07
C TYR A 74 16.61 3.31 12.14
N GLN A 75 17.26 4.48 12.21
CA GLN A 75 17.01 5.58 11.29
C GLN A 75 18.31 5.92 10.57
N LEU A 76 18.22 6.11 9.26
CA LEU A 76 19.33 6.58 8.44
C LEU A 76 18.90 7.78 7.64
N SER A 77 19.86 8.66 7.38
CA SER A 77 19.70 9.84 6.55
C SER A 77 20.75 9.86 5.46
N TYR A 78 20.34 10.21 4.25
CA TYR A 78 21.19 10.36 3.10
C TYR A 78 20.97 11.73 2.48
N GLU A 79 22.06 12.33 1.97
CA GLU A 79 22.01 13.49 1.11
C GLU A 79 22.93 13.26 -0.08
N PHE A 80 22.44 13.49 -1.28
CA PHE A 80 23.22 13.36 -2.50
C PHE A 80 22.75 14.34 -3.58
N LYS A 81 23.59 14.53 -4.57
CA LYS A 81 23.35 15.39 -5.72
C LYS A 81 23.07 14.55 -6.96
N ILE A 82 22.07 14.90 -7.72
CA ILE A 82 21.74 14.21 -8.97
C ILE A 82 22.74 14.61 -10.06
N ILE A 83 23.24 13.61 -10.76
CA ILE A 83 24.10 13.71 -11.96
C ILE A 83 23.32 13.19 -13.17
N ASP A 84 22.78 11.96 -13.08
CA ASP A 84 22.03 11.31 -14.14
C ASP A 84 20.52 11.31 -13.87
N SER A 85 20.13 10.58 -12.81
CA SER A 85 18.73 10.44 -12.42
C SER A 85 18.59 10.12 -10.93
N LEU A 86 17.43 10.44 -10.35
CA LEU A 86 17.15 10.14 -8.95
C LEU A 86 17.37 8.65 -8.61
N TYR A 87 16.92 7.75 -9.48
CA TYR A 87 17.03 6.32 -9.22
C TYR A 87 18.49 5.83 -9.33
N ALA A 88 19.18 6.18 -10.42
CA ALA A 88 20.55 5.73 -10.64
C ALA A 88 21.52 6.30 -9.59
N ASP A 89 21.42 7.61 -9.32
CA ASP A 89 22.31 8.26 -8.36
C ASP A 89 21.98 7.87 -6.92
N GLY A 90 20.71 7.62 -6.61
CA GLY A 90 20.31 7.09 -5.31
C GLY A 90 20.93 5.71 -5.06
N LEU A 91 20.90 4.80 -6.02
CA LEU A 91 21.56 3.49 -5.91
C LEU A 91 23.08 3.62 -5.78
N LYS A 92 23.71 4.53 -6.53
CA LYS A 92 25.16 4.80 -6.41
C LYS A 92 25.57 5.32 -5.03
N ASN A 93 24.65 5.98 -4.32
CA ASN A 93 24.83 6.48 -2.95
C ASN A 93 24.26 5.51 -1.90
N ASP A 94 24.13 4.24 -2.21
CA ASP A 94 23.67 3.16 -1.31
C ASP A 94 22.26 3.35 -0.74
N LEU A 95 21.43 4.20 -1.36
CA LEU A 95 20.03 4.31 -0.96
C LEU A 95 19.25 3.08 -1.44
N PRO A 96 18.56 2.36 -0.54
CA PRO A 96 17.84 1.15 -0.90
C PRO A 96 16.77 1.39 -1.98
N ALA A 97 16.63 0.44 -2.92
CA ALA A 97 15.65 0.54 -4.00
C ALA A 97 14.22 0.74 -3.50
N ASP A 98 13.84 0.08 -2.40
CA ASP A 98 12.52 0.23 -1.79
C ASP A 98 12.26 1.66 -1.31
N ILE A 99 13.27 2.31 -0.74
CA ILE A 99 13.20 3.72 -0.30
C ILE A 99 13.15 4.64 -1.52
N LEU A 100 13.94 4.37 -2.56
CA LEU A 100 13.90 5.14 -3.81
C LEU A 100 12.51 5.10 -4.46
N ILE A 101 11.88 3.93 -4.52
CA ILE A 101 10.53 3.79 -5.05
C ILE A 101 9.52 4.59 -4.22
N LYS A 102 9.61 4.54 -2.89
CA LYS A 102 8.77 5.32 -1.98
C LYS A 102 9.00 6.82 -2.17
N LEU A 103 10.25 7.25 -2.34
CA LEU A 103 10.63 8.64 -2.55
C LEU A 103 10.06 9.17 -3.87
N ILE A 104 10.24 8.44 -4.97
CA ILE A 104 9.67 8.78 -6.28
C ILE A 104 8.15 8.90 -6.17
N LYS A 105 7.49 7.94 -5.55
CA LYS A 105 6.04 7.96 -5.35
C LYS A 105 5.59 9.17 -4.52
N LEU A 106 6.34 9.53 -3.48
CA LEU A 106 6.04 10.68 -2.61
C LEU A 106 6.04 11.99 -3.38
N PHE A 107 7.06 12.23 -4.21
CA PHE A 107 7.19 13.47 -4.97
C PHE A 107 6.43 13.51 -6.29
N SER A 108 5.92 12.37 -6.78
CA SER A 108 5.17 12.29 -8.05
C SER A 108 3.87 13.11 -8.09
N PHE A 109 3.42 13.62 -6.94
CA PHE A 109 2.26 14.52 -6.86
C PHE A 109 2.60 15.96 -7.26
N ASP A 110 3.86 16.36 -7.14
CA ASP A 110 4.33 17.75 -7.33
C ASP A 110 5.43 17.88 -8.37
N LEU A 111 6.07 16.77 -8.78
CA LEU A 111 7.16 16.75 -9.75
C LEU A 111 6.88 15.81 -10.92
N ASP A 112 7.21 16.28 -12.11
CA ASP A 112 7.45 15.44 -13.28
C ASP A 112 8.95 15.11 -13.34
N PHE A 113 9.33 13.90 -12.93
CA PHE A 113 10.72 13.48 -12.82
C PHE A 113 11.50 13.53 -14.14
N GLN A 114 10.82 13.48 -15.28
CA GLN A 114 11.47 13.57 -16.59
C GLN A 114 11.77 15.01 -17.00
N ARG A 115 11.02 15.97 -16.47
CA ARG A 115 11.12 17.38 -16.86
C ARG A 115 11.76 18.26 -15.80
N ASP A 116 11.43 17.98 -14.53
CA ASP A 116 11.76 18.89 -13.42
C ASP A 116 13.10 18.55 -12.77
N ILE A 117 13.51 17.26 -12.77
CA ILE A 117 14.77 16.82 -12.18
C ILE A 117 15.91 17.08 -13.16
N LYS A 118 16.93 17.78 -12.70
CA LYS A 118 18.10 18.16 -13.47
C LYS A 118 19.38 17.83 -12.71
N GLU A 119 20.49 17.77 -13.45
CA GLU A 119 21.81 17.73 -12.84
C GLU A 119 21.96 18.88 -11.80
N GLY A 120 22.53 18.55 -10.66
CA GLY A 120 22.69 19.50 -9.56
C GLY A 120 21.54 19.56 -8.57
N THR A 121 20.41 18.89 -8.84
CA THR A 121 19.32 18.73 -7.86
C THR A 121 19.83 18.04 -6.61
N ILE A 122 19.54 18.60 -5.43
CA ILE A 122 19.92 18.03 -4.14
C ILE A 122 18.72 17.21 -3.61
N VAL A 123 19.02 16.00 -3.14
CA VAL A 123 18.05 15.10 -2.54
C VAL A 123 18.50 14.74 -1.13
N SER A 124 17.64 14.98 -0.13
CA SER A 124 17.87 14.50 1.24
C SER A 124 16.71 13.62 1.64
N VAL A 125 16.99 12.48 2.28
CA VAL A 125 15.97 11.55 2.74
C VAL A 125 16.37 10.94 4.08
N SER A 126 15.44 10.89 5.02
CA SER A 126 15.57 10.15 6.27
C SER A 126 14.48 9.07 6.31
N TYR A 127 14.85 7.86 6.64
CA TYR A 127 13.93 6.73 6.71
C TYR A 127 14.25 5.80 7.86
N GLU A 128 13.27 4.97 8.19
CA GLU A 128 13.30 3.99 9.25
C GLU A 128 13.38 2.59 8.66
N PHE A 129 14.14 1.69 9.30
CA PHE A 129 14.18 0.29 8.96
C PHE A 129 14.35 -0.58 10.19
N ASP A 130 13.84 -1.81 10.13
CA ASP A 130 14.08 -2.83 11.14
C ASP A 130 15.16 -3.80 10.65
N GLN A 131 16.18 -4.03 11.48
CA GLN A 131 17.11 -5.13 11.30
C GLN A 131 16.61 -6.31 12.12
N ILE A 132 16.34 -7.41 11.44
CA ILE A 132 15.84 -8.64 12.06
C ILE A 132 17.03 -9.46 12.54
N LEU A 133 17.08 -9.71 13.86
CA LEU A 133 18.11 -10.56 14.45
C LEU A 133 18.01 -12.00 13.93
N GLU A 134 19.11 -12.74 14.04
CA GLU A 134 19.24 -14.14 13.60
C GLU A 134 19.11 -14.38 12.08
N SER A 135 18.36 -13.56 11.33
CA SER A 135 18.20 -13.72 9.89
C SER A 135 19.04 -12.74 9.05
N ASN A 136 19.56 -11.67 9.67
CA ASN A 136 20.19 -10.52 9.01
C ASN A 136 19.30 -9.86 7.93
N ASN A 137 18.01 -10.10 7.96
CA ASN A 137 17.07 -9.44 7.06
C ASN A 137 16.85 -7.99 7.48
N ILE A 138 16.59 -7.13 6.50
CA ILE A 138 16.25 -5.71 6.71
C ILE A 138 14.84 -5.48 6.17
N GLU A 139 13.98 -4.89 6.99
CA GLU A 139 12.65 -4.44 6.60
C GLU A 139 12.64 -2.92 6.52
N TYR A 140 12.63 -2.37 5.30
CA TYR A 140 12.54 -0.92 5.09
C TYR A 140 11.13 -0.42 5.37
N LYS A 141 11.02 0.46 6.37
CA LYS A 141 9.75 1.09 6.81
C LYS A 141 9.44 2.34 6.00
N ASP A 142 9.03 3.39 6.66
CA ASP A 142 8.59 4.62 6.03
C ASP A 142 9.72 5.64 5.90
N ILE A 143 9.58 6.54 4.92
CA ILE A 143 10.32 7.78 4.88
C ILE A 143 9.82 8.65 6.04
N LEU A 144 10.73 9.19 6.84
CA LEU A 144 10.40 10.11 7.94
C LEU A 144 10.43 11.56 7.46
N TYR A 145 11.43 11.88 6.63
CA TYR A 145 11.65 13.18 6.02
C TYR A 145 12.19 13.02 4.61
N ALA A 146 11.79 13.89 3.70
CA ALA A 146 12.34 13.96 2.38
C ALA A 146 12.39 15.41 1.86
N LEU A 147 13.46 15.74 1.17
CA LEU A 147 13.69 17.01 0.50
C LEU A 147 14.16 16.76 -0.93
N ILE A 148 13.59 17.50 -1.89
CA ILE A 148 14.17 17.73 -3.21
C ILE A 148 14.35 19.24 -3.40
N SER A 149 15.57 19.67 -3.68
CA SER A 149 15.90 21.08 -3.94
C SER A 149 16.36 21.26 -5.39
N ILE A 150 15.57 21.98 -6.18
CA ILE A 150 15.80 22.27 -7.60
C ILE A 150 15.99 23.78 -7.74
N ASP A 151 17.15 24.23 -8.21
CA ASP A 151 17.46 25.64 -8.41
C ASP A 151 17.14 26.52 -7.18
N GLY A 152 17.43 25.99 -5.97
CA GLY A 152 17.15 26.65 -4.68
C GLY A 152 15.70 26.57 -4.19
N LYS A 153 14.76 26.11 -5.02
CA LYS A 153 13.38 25.83 -4.60
C LYS A 153 13.31 24.49 -3.90
N LYS A 154 12.88 24.49 -2.65
CA LYS A 154 12.79 23.32 -1.79
C LYS A 154 11.37 22.77 -1.76
N LEU A 155 11.23 21.47 -2.03
CA LEU A 155 10.05 20.67 -1.74
C LEU A 155 10.40 19.76 -0.58
N GLU A 156 9.75 19.95 0.56
CA GLU A 156 10.03 19.22 1.80
C GLU A 156 8.77 18.54 2.32
N TYR A 157 8.92 17.29 2.71
CA TYR A 157 7.83 16.47 3.23
C TYR A 157 8.24 15.75 4.51
N PHE A 158 7.36 15.80 5.49
CA PHE A 158 7.53 15.21 6.81
C PHE A 158 6.43 14.20 7.05
N LYS A 159 6.79 12.99 7.49
CA LYS A 159 5.82 11.99 7.96
C LYS A 159 5.17 12.50 9.25
N PHE A 160 3.85 12.40 9.30
CA PHE A 160 3.09 12.77 10.49
C PHE A 160 1.89 11.83 10.67
N ILE A 161 1.60 11.51 11.94
CA ILE A 161 0.43 10.73 12.32
C ILE A 161 -0.61 11.72 12.81
N THR A 162 -1.74 11.81 12.14
CA THR A 162 -2.84 12.71 12.49
C THR A 162 -3.58 12.24 13.74
N ASP A 163 -4.36 13.11 14.39
CA ASP A 163 -5.22 12.76 15.55
C ASP A 163 -6.23 11.65 15.20
N GLU A 164 -6.60 11.53 13.92
CA GLU A 164 -7.46 10.46 13.40
C GLU A 164 -6.70 9.11 13.21
N GLY A 165 -5.38 9.08 13.45
CA GLY A 165 -4.53 7.90 13.30
C GLY A 165 -4.10 7.58 11.87
N PHE A 166 -4.23 8.51 10.92
CA PHE A 166 -3.69 8.37 9.58
C PHE A 166 -2.23 8.77 9.51
N VAL A 167 -1.39 7.93 8.94
CA VAL A 167 0.00 8.24 8.61
C VAL A 167 0.02 8.90 7.24
N ASP A 168 0.55 10.12 7.15
CA ASP A 168 0.64 10.84 5.89
C ASP A 168 1.80 11.83 5.87
N TYR A 169 2.06 12.45 4.71
CA TYR A 169 3.14 13.40 4.52
C TYR A 169 2.61 14.81 4.37
N PHE A 170 3.27 15.73 5.05
CA PHE A 170 2.90 17.14 5.06
C PHE A 170 4.11 18.00 4.72
N ASN A 171 3.88 19.05 3.96
CA ASN A 171 4.93 20.03 3.67
C ASN A 171 5.20 20.92 4.90
N ARG A 172 6.18 21.83 4.78
CA ARG A 172 6.57 22.74 5.88
C ARG A 172 5.42 23.59 6.41
N GLU A 173 4.43 23.92 5.59
CA GLU A 173 3.22 24.66 5.96
C GLU A 173 2.14 23.77 6.59
N GLY A 174 2.38 22.46 6.74
CA GLY A 174 1.40 21.50 7.26
C GLY A 174 0.27 21.16 6.28
N LYS A 175 0.49 21.36 4.99
CA LYS A 175 -0.41 20.92 3.93
C LYS A 175 -0.03 19.51 3.51
N ASN A 176 -1.04 18.62 3.44
CA ASN A 176 -0.83 17.26 2.95
C ASN A 176 -0.37 17.27 1.49
N VAL A 177 0.61 16.42 1.16
CA VAL A 177 1.15 16.25 -0.19
C VAL A 177 0.13 15.63 -1.12
N LYS A 178 -0.61 14.65 -0.63
CA LYS A 178 -1.63 13.97 -1.43
C LYS A 178 -2.84 14.86 -1.64
N LYS A 179 -3.40 14.82 -2.85
CA LYS A 179 -4.73 15.40 -3.12
C LYS A 179 -5.75 14.67 -2.27
N SER A 180 -6.75 15.38 -1.77
CA SER A 180 -7.77 14.82 -0.87
C SER A 180 -8.43 13.55 -1.42
N ILE A 181 -8.61 13.46 -2.74
CA ILE A 181 -9.29 12.35 -3.41
C ILE A 181 -8.68 12.11 -4.80
N LEU A 182 -8.45 10.85 -5.14
CA LEU A 182 -8.04 10.46 -6.50
C LEU A 182 -9.19 10.64 -7.49
N LYS A 183 -8.88 11.22 -8.65
CA LYS A 183 -9.83 11.31 -9.76
C LYS A 183 -10.03 9.95 -10.46
N THR A 184 -8.98 9.11 -10.45
CA THR A 184 -8.94 7.78 -11.05
C THR A 184 -8.30 6.80 -10.07
N PRO A 185 -9.11 5.95 -9.40
CA PRO A 185 -8.60 5.02 -8.39
C PRO A 185 -8.19 3.65 -8.98
N LEU A 186 -7.63 3.64 -10.18
CA LEU A 186 -7.14 2.48 -10.93
C LEU A 186 -5.89 2.88 -11.72
N ASP A 187 -4.96 1.94 -11.89
CA ASP A 187 -3.83 2.11 -12.80
C ASP A 187 -4.20 1.64 -14.22
N GLY A 188 -3.72 2.37 -15.24
CA GLY A 188 -3.85 1.99 -16.66
C GLY A 188 -5.30 1.93 -17.19
N ALA A 189 -6.27 2.48 -16.48
CA ALA A 189 -7.68 2.42 -16.86
C ALA A 189 -8.06 3.53 -17.86
N ARG A 190 -8.89 3.17 -18.84
CA ARG A 190 -9.46 4.12 -19.80
C ARG A 190 -10.83 4.59 -19.31
N LEU A 191 -11.06 5.92 -19.30
CA LEU A 191 -12.38 6.49 -19.06
C LEU A 191 -13.33 6.01 -20.20
N SER A 192 -14.30 5.18 -19.85
CA SER A 192 -15.26 4.59 -20.83
C SER A 192 -16.60 5.31 -20.83
N SER A 193 -16.98 5.96 -19.71
CA SER A 193 -18.21 6.78 -19.67
C SER A 193 -18.07 7.92 -18.67
N ALA A 194 -18.40 9.12 -19.13
CA ALA A 194 -18.35 10.33 -18.32
C ALA A 194 -19.58 10.47 -17.40
N PHE A 195 -19.44 11.32 -16.39
CA PHE A 195 -20.53 11.80 -15.54
C PHE A 195 -21.50 12.69 -16.35
N GLY A 196 -22.80 12.56 -16.12
CA GLY A 196 -23.81 13.45 -16.72
C GLY A 196 -24.95 12.72 -17.42
N MET A 197 -25.80 13.48 -18.11
CA MET A 197 -26.91 12.91 -18.85
C MET A 197 -26.42 12.13 -20.07
N ARG A 198 -26.84 10.87 -20.21
CA ARG A 198 -26.53 10.02 -21.36
C ARG A 198 -27.63 9.00 -21.63
N LYS A 199 -27.68 8.49 -22.86
CA LYS A 199 -28.53 7.35 -23.20
C LYS A 199 -28.07 6.14 -22.41
N HIS A 200 -28.98 5.56 -21.62
CA HIS A 200 -28.62 4.41 -20.75
C HIS A 200 -28.39 3.15 -21.61
N PRO A 201 -27.25 2.45 -21.48
CA PRO A 201 -26.87 1.36 -22.37
C PRO A 201 -27.82 0.14 -22.32
N ILE A 202 -28.55 -0.04 -21.21
CA ILE A 202 -29.49 -1.16 -21.07
C ILE A 202 -30.92 -0.74 -21.31
N SER A 203 -31.36 0.41 -20.77
CA SER A 203 -32.78 0.85 -20.89
C SER A 203 -33.09 1.72 -22.11
N GLY A 204 -32.06 2.26 -22.77
CA GLY A 204 -32.20 3.10 -23.94
C GLY A 204 -32.70 4.53 -23.69
N TYR A 205 -33.21 4.85 -22.48
CA TYR A 205 -33.69 6.19 -22.14
C TYR A 205 -32.56 7.09 -21.65
N ASN A 206 -32.74 8.40 -21.77
CA ASN A 206 -31.80 9.37 -21.19
C ASN A 206 -31.82 9.28 -19.67
N LYS A 207 -30.66 9.01 -19.08
CA LYS A 207 -30.51 8.86 -17.64
C LYS A 207 -29.24 9.56 -17.14
N MET A 208 -29.36 10.16 -15.99
CA MET A 208 -28.20 10.75 -15.30
C MET A 208 -27.22 9.67 -14.86
N HIS A 209 -26.00 9.68 -15.41
CA HIS A 209 -24.88 8.88 -14.95
C HIS A 209 -24.24 9.59 -13.75
N LYS A 210 -24.40 9.00 -12.57
CA LYS A 210 -24.06 9.61 -11.27
C LYS A 210 -22.60 9.44 -10.87
N GLY A 211 -21.78 8.82 -11.72
CA GLY A 211 -20.36 8.58 -11.53
C GLY A 211 -19.60 8.64 -12.85
N VAL A 212 -18.42 8.12 -12.87
CA VAL A 212 -17.60 7.86 -14.06
C VAL A 212 -17.30 6.38 -14.16
N ASP A 213 -17.24 5.85 -15.38
CA ASP A 213 -16.90 4.45 -15.62
C ASP A 213 -15.49 4.36 -16.20
N PHE A 214 -14.67 3.51 -15.59
CA PHE A 214 -13.32 3.18 -16.03
C PHE A 214 -13.28 1.73 -16.51
N ALA A 215 -13.09 1.53 -17.81
CA ALA A 215 -12.88 0.20 -18.38
C ALA A 215 -11.51 -0.33 -18.00
N ALA A 216 -11.49 -1.52 -17.40
CA ALA A 216 -10.28 -2.25 -17.05
C ALA A 216 -10.57 -3.75 -16.97
N PRO A 217 -9.59 -4.65 -17.17
CA PRO A 217 -9.77 -6.09 -17.05
C PRO A 217 -10.35 -6.49 -15.68
N LYS A 218 -11.18 -7.56 -15.68
CA LYS A 218 -11.66 -8.14 -14.41
C LYS A 218 -10.46 -8.55 -13.54
N GLY A 219 -10.49 -8.19 -12.26
CA GLY A 219 -9.41 -8.47 -11.31
C GLY A 219 -8.38 -7.35 -11.18
N THR A 220 -8.43 -6.28 -11.98
CA THR A 220 -7.59 -5.09 -11.79
C THR A 220 -7.80 -4.52 -10.39
N PRO A 221 -6.72 -4.21 -9.64
CA PRO A 221 -6.83 -3.62 -8.30
C PRO A 221 -7.55 -2.27 -8.32
N ILE A 222 -8.43 -2.05 -7.35
CA ILE A 222 -9.11 -0.79 -7.10
C ILE A 222 -8.53 -0.20 -5.82
N TYR A 223 -8.14 1.07 -5.88
CA TYR A 223 -7.53 1.78 -4.77
C TYR A 223 -8.51 2.67 -4.02
N ALA A 224 -8.31 2.84 -2.71
CA ALA A 224 -9.01 3.86 -1.94
C ALA A 224 -8.67 5.25 -2.50
N GLY A 225 -9.67 6.02 -2.87
CA GLY A 225 -9.52 7.34 -3.48
C GLY A 225 -8.97 8.41 -2.53
N GLY A 226 -9.00 8.15 -1.22
CA GLY A 226 -8.49 9.04 -0.16
C GLY A 226 -8.39 8.29 1.15
N ASN A 227 -7.69 8.89 2.15
CA ASN A 227 -7.73 8.42 3.52
C ASN A 227 -9.17 8.44 4.03
N GLY A 228 -9.60 7.43 4.78
CA GLY A 228 -10.97 7.39 5.27
C GLY A 228 -11.34 6.12 6.01
N VAL A 229 -12.62 5.99 6.28
CA VAL A 229 -13.21 4.83 6.95
C VAL A 229 -14.23 4.18 6.01
N ILE A 230 -14.17 2.87 5.88
CA ILE A 230 -15.17 2.11 5.12
C ILE A 230 -16.54 2.30 5.80
N GLU A 231 -17.45 2.97 5.13
CA GLU A 231 -18.81 3.22 5.61
C GLU A 231 -19.79 2.12 5.18
N TYR A 232 -19.51 1.48 4.04
CA TYR A 232 -20.32 0.40 3.51
C TYR A 232 -19.48 -0.58 2.69
N VAL A 233 -19.73 -1.86 2.84
CA VAL A 233 -19.23 -2.95 2.01
C VAL A 233 -20.30 -4.04 1.89
N GLY A 234 -20.68 -4.40 0.66
CA GLY A 234 -21.74 -5.38 0.43
C GLY A 234 -22.37 -5.24 -0.97
N ASN A 235 -23.37 -6.07 -1.25
CA ASN A 235 -24.18 -5.93 -2.47
C ASN A 235 -25.14 -4.75 -2.31
N ASN A 236 -25.22 -3.91 -3.36
CA ASN A 236 -26.07 -2.71 -3.37
C ASN A 236 -26.88 -2.64 -4.68
N GLY A 237 -27.88 -3.50 -4.80
CA GLY A 237 -28.82 -3.52 -5.95
C GLY A 237 -28.11 -3.51 -7.29
N GLY A 238 -28.46 -2.53 -8.14
CA GLY A 238 -27.86 -2.37 -9.46
C GLY A 238 -26.36 -2.08 -9.49
N TYR A 239 -25.77 -1.61 -8.39
CA TYR A 239 -24.33 -1.41 -8.27
C TYR A 239 -23.55 -2.73 -8.07
N GLY A 240 -24.24 -3.85 -7.77
CA GLY A 240 -23.58 -5.12 -7.48
C GLY A 240 -22.73 -5.05 -6.21
N LYS A 241 -21.55 -5.67 -6.23
CA LYS A 241 -20.59 -5.54 -5.14
C LYS A 241 -20.05 -4.12 -5.05
N TYR A 242 -20.19 -3.52 -3.89
CA TYR A 242 -20.03 -2.08 -3.68
C TYR A 242 -19.28 -1.79 -2.40
N ILE A 243 -18.43 -0.74 -2.45
CA ILE A 243 -17.76 -0.15 -1.29
C ILE A 243 -18.09 1.34 -1.27
N ARG A 244 -18.26 1.91 -0.07
CA ARG A 244 -18.28 3.35 0.15
C ARG A 244 -17.32 3.72 1.27
N ILE A 245 -16.47 4.73 1.00
CA ILE A 245 -15.52 5.28 1.95
C ILE A 245 -15.98 6.69 2.33
N ARG A 246 -16.01 6.96 3.63
CA ARG A 246 -16.16 8.31 4.19
C ARG A 246 -14.77 8.84 4.51
N HIS A 247 -14.38 9.91 3.81
CA HIS A 247 -13.08 10.56 3.98
C HIS A 247 -13.11 11.59 5.12
N ASN A 248 -14.19 12.36 5.18
CA ASN A 248 -14.49 13.31 6.26
C ASN A 248 -16.00 13.59 6.27
N ASN A 249 -16.43 14.67 6.94
CA ASN A 249 -17.85 15.04 7.01
C ASN A 249 -18.42 15.52 5.65
N GLU A 250 -17.56 15.94 4.73
CA GLU A 250 -17.95 16.51 3.44
C GLU A 250 -17.79 15.49 2.30
N TYR A 251 -16.68 14.76 2.26
CA TYR A 251 -16.27 13.92 1.12
C TYR A 251 -16.49 12.44 1.36
N LYS A 252 -17.11 11.77 0.38
CA LYS A 252 -17.19 10.31 0.29
C LYS A 252 -16.83 9.86 -1.12
N THR A 253 -16.33 8.63 -1.26
CA THR A 253 -16.18 7.95 -2.55
C THR A 253 -16.91 6.62 -2.54
N ALA A 254 -17.34 6.19 -3.73
CA ALA A 254 -18.05 4.95 -3.90
C ALA A 254 -17.52 4.19 -5.14
N TYR A 255 -17.51 2.87 -5.01
CA TYR A 255 -16.91 1.93 -5.94
C TYR A 255 -17.90 0.81 -6.20
N ALA A 256 -18.28 0.59 -7.44
CA ALA A 256 -19.30 -0.38 -7.81
C ALA A 256 -18.82 -1.38 -8.87
N HIS A 257 -19.64 -2.41 -9.10
CA HIS A 257 -19.44 -3.51 -10.04
C HIS A 257 -18.21 -4.38 -9.74
N LEU A 258 -17.74 -4.42 -8.47
CA LEU A 258 -16.55 -5.17 -8.07
C LEU A 258 -16.73 -6.68 -8.31
N SER A 259 -15.63 -7.39 -8.60
CA SER A 259 -15.58 -8.85 -8.60
C SER A 259 -15.39 -9.43 -7.21
N ALA A 260 -14.55 -8.79 -6.39
CA ALA A 260 -14.24 -9.19 -5.03
C ALA A 260 -13.82 -7.99 -4.18
N TYR A 261 -13.98 -8.10 -2.87
CA TYR A 261 -13.37 -7.22 -1.87
C TYR A 261 -11.96 -7.72 -1.54
N LYS A 262 -11.03 -6.83 -1.22
CA LYS A 262 -9.73 -7.22 -0.66
C LYS A 262 -9.95 -7.85 0.72
N LYS A 263 -9.21 -8.92 1.04
CA LYS A 263 -9.26 -9.56 2.36
C LYS A 263 -8.99 -8.54 3.46
N GLY A 264 -9.84 -8.52 4.48
CA GLY A 264 -9.76 -7.60 5.62
C GLY A 264 -10.48 -6.26 5.42
N ILE A 265 -11.16 -6.03 4.30
CA ILE A 265 -12.04 -4.87 4.10
C ILE A 265 -13.40 -5.17 4.75
N SER A 266 -13.77 -4.33 5.72
CA SER A 266 -15.03 -4.38 6.48
C SER A 266 -15.49 -2.98 6.86
N VAL A 267 -16.76 -2.82 7.22
CA VAL A 267 -17.28 -1.55 7.76
C VAL A 267 -16.49 -1.17 9.02
N GLY A 268 -16.16 0.11 9.16
CA GLY A 268 -15.33 0.64 10.24
C GLY A 268 -13.81 0.54 10.01
N LYS A 269 -13.34 -0.22 9.00
CA LYS A 269 -11.92 -0.32 8.66
C LYS A 269 -11.39 1.03 8.16
N ARG A 270 -10.27 1.50 8.74
CA ARG A 270 -9.50 2.63 8.20
C ARG A 270 -8.69 2.19 6.99
N VAL A 271 -8.64 3.03 5.99
CA VAL A 271 -7.86 2.86 4.76
C VAL A 271 -7.13 4.15 4.42
N ASN A 272 -5.91 4.02 3.89
CA ASN A 272 -5.15 5.15 3.36
C ASN A 272 -5.40 5.29 1.86
N GLN A 273 -5.21 6.49 1.32
CA GLN A 273 -5.24 6.71 -0.12
C GLN A 273 -4.23 5.79 -0.82
N GLY A 274 -4.70 5.05 -1.83
CA GLY A 274 -3.89 4.08 -2.56
C GLY A 274 -3.90 2.66 -2.00
N ASP A 275 -4.55 2.40 -0.85
CA ASP A 275 -4.74 1.03 -0.37
C ASP A 275 -5.65 0.27 -1.33
N ILE A 276 -5.32 -0.99 -1.64
CA ILE A 276 -6.22 -1.86 -2.42
C ILE A 276 -7.43 -2.21 -1.57
N ILE A 277 -8.63 -1.90 -2.07
CA ILE A 277 -9.90 -2.16 -1.39
C ILE A 277 -10.74 -3.26 -2.06
N GLY A 278 -10.48 -3.54 -3.32
CA GLY A 278 -11.22 -4.54 -4.08
C GLY A 278 -10.68 -4.68 -5.50
N TYR A 279 -11.44 -5.33 -6.36
CA TYR A 279 -11.02 -5.68 -7.71
C TYR A 279 -12.13 -5.43 -8.71
N VAL A 280 -11.78 -4.95 -9.91
CA VAL A 280 -12.71 -4.70 -11.00
C VAL A 280 -13.51 -5.94 -11.34
N GLY A 281 -14.79 -5.76 -11.60
CA GLY A 281 -15.71 -6.82 -12.00
C GLY A 281 -16.77 -6.33 -12.96
N SER A 282 -17.91 -7.04 -12.98
CA SER A 282 -19.09 -6.74 -13.77
C SER A 282 -20.36 -7.19 -13.02
N THR A 283 -20.40 -7.05 -11.69
CA THR A 283 -21.55 -7.44 -10.87
C THR A 283 -22.65 -6.39 -10.90
N GLY A 284 -23.88 -6.81 -10.63
CA GLY A 284 -25.05 -5.92 -10.71
C GLY A 284 -25.47 -5.59 -12.15
N LYS A 285 -25.96 -4.37 -12.40
CA LYS A 285 -26.36 -3.89 -13.74
C LYS A 285 -25.17 -3.35 -14.51
N SER A 286 -24.38 -4.22 -15.11
CA SER A 286 -23.16 -3.92 -15.86
C SER A 286 -23.16 -4.66 -17.18
N THR A 287 -22.64 -4.04 -18.24
CA THR A 287 -22.54 -4.61 -19.60
C THR A 287 -21.17 -5.24 -19.87
N GLY A 288 -20.19 -5.06 -18.99
CA GLY A 288 -18.85 -5.59 -19.11
C GLY A 288 -17.93 -5.15 -17.97
N PRO A 289 -16.69 -5.66 -17.89
CA PRO A 289 -15.77 -5.33 -16.80
C PRO A 289 -15.42 -3.84 -16.79
N HIS A 290 -15.77 -3.15 -15.70
CA HIS A 290 -15.41 -1.76 -15.42
C HIS A 290 -15.57 -1.44 -13.94
N LEU A 291 -14.95 -0.35 -13.50
CA LEU A 291 -15.24 0.29 -12.23
C LEU A 291 -16.20 1.45 -12.47
N HIS A 292 -17.34 1.46 -11.78
CA HIS A 292 -18.15 2.66 -11.62
C HIS A 292 -17.68 3.38 -10.35
N TYR A 293 -17.22 4.62 -10.51
CA TYR A 293 -16.63 5.44 -9.44
C TYR A 293 -17.43 6.72 -9.22
N GLU A 294 -17.85 6.96 -7.99
CA GLU A 294 -18.57 8.16 -7.60
C GLU A 294 -17.76 8.95 -6.56
N VAL A 295 -17.77 10.27 -6.69
CA VAL A 295 -17.35 11.23 -5.67
C VAL A 295 -18.58 11.96 -5.17
N LEU A 296 -18.74 12.03 -3.85
CA LEU A 296 -19.83 12.74 -3.20
C LEU A 296 -19.27 13.87 -2.35
N ILE A 297 -19.87 15.06 -2.47
CA ILE A 297 -19.61 16.24 -1.63
C ILE A 297 -20.91 16.62 -0.98
N ASN A 298 -20.95 16.65 0.35
CA ASN A 298 -22.16 16.91 1.15
C ASN A 298 -23.37 16.07 0.69
N GLY A 299 -23.11 14.78 0.38
CA GLY A 299 -24.11 13.83 -0.11
C GLY A 299 -24.50 13.96 -1.58
N LYS A 300 -24.08 15.00 -2.29
CA LYS A 300 -24.36 15.20 -3.73
C LYS A 300 -23.23 14.60 -4.58
N ARG A 301 -23.59 13.84 -5.61
CA ARG A 301 -22.61 13.28 -6.56
C ARG A 301 -22.11 14.35 -7.51
N VAL A 302 -20.80 14.34 -7.73
CA VAL A 302 -20.10 15.34 -8.57
C VAL A 302 -19.21 14.63 -9.58
N ASN A 303 -18.86 15.33 -10.66
CA ASN A 303 -17.94 14.81 -11.67
C ASN A 303 -16.51 14.80 -11.14
N SER A 304 -15.97 13.61 -10.86
CA SER A 304 -14.61 13.45 -10.34
C SER A 304 -13.53 14.00 -11.28
N GLN A 305 -13.78 14.01 -12.59
CA GLN A 305 -12.78 14.42 -13.60
C GLN A 305 -12.58 15.94 -13.65
N THR A 306 -13.68 16.70 -13.47
CA THR A 306 -13.65 18.18 -13.51
C THR A 306 -13.51 18.82 -12.14
N LEU A 307 -13.62 18.01 -11.07
CA LEU A 307 -13.57 18.49 -9.70
C LEU A 307 -12.21 19.14 -9.40
N LYS A 308 -12.25 20.40 -9.00
CA LYS A 308 -11.10 21.07 -8.36
C LYS A 308 -11.04 20.58 -6.90
N LEU A 309 -10.26 19.53 -6.67
CA LEU A 309 -10.06 19.00 -5.32
C LEU A 309 -9.16 19.95 -4.54
N PRO A 310 -9.52 20.29 -3.29
CA PRO A 310 -8.59 21.00 -2.41
C PRO A 310 -7.33 20.15 -2.22
N SER A 311 -6.20 20.80 -1.99
CA SER A 311 -5.02 20.12 -1.42
C SER A 311 -5.48 19.34 -0.18
N GLY A 312 -4.86 18.21 0.11
CA GLY A 312 -5.22 17.34 1.23
C GLY A 312 -5.38 18.07 2.57
N LYS A 313 -5.54 17.31 3.65
CA LYS A 313 -5.68 17.84 5.02
C LYS A 313 -4.62 18.94 5.28
N VAL A 314 -5.04 20.04 5.88
CA VAL A 314 -4.15 21.07 6.41
C VAL A 314 -4.16 20.93 7.93
N LEU A 315 -2.99 20.70 8.53
CA LEU A 315 -2.83 20.62 9.97
C LEU A 315 -3.18 21.96 10.63
N ARG A 316 -4.04 21.93 11.63
CA ARG A 316 -4.49 23.13 12.37
C ARG A 316 -4.47 22.88 13.88
N GLY A 317 -4.53 23.96 14.67
CA GLY A 317 -4.67 23.86 16.12
C GLY A 317 -3.56 23.02 16.76
N ASN A 318 -3.94 22.03 17.57
CA ASN A 318 -3.01 21.18 18.31
C ASN A 318 -2.17 20.29 17.40
N GLU A 319 -2.75 19.69 16.35
CA GLU A 319 -1.98 18.90 15.36
C GLU A 319 -0.85 19.73 14.74
N ARG A 320 -1.11 20.99 14.42
CA ARG A 320 -0.08 21.89 13.88
C ARG A 320 1.05 22.13 14.88
N LYS A 321 0.74 22.36 16.15
CA LYS A 321 1.74 22.55 17.20
C LYS A 321 2.61 21.32 17.39
N ILE A 322 1.99 20.12 17.45
CA ILE A 322 2.72 18.86 17.57
C ILE A 322 3.61 18.62 16.34
N PHE A 323 3.11 18.91 15.15
CA PHE A 323 3.86 18.81 13.91
C PHE A 323 5.12 19.70 13.92
N GLU A 324 4.99 20.96 14.36
CA GLU A 324 6.13 21.90 14.46
C GLU A 324 7.23 21.35 15.40
N THR A 325 6.86 20.77 16.53
CA THR A 325 7.85 20.21 17.47
C THR A 325 8.53 18.94 16.94
N LYS A 326 7.83 18.12 16.14
CA LYS A 326 8.39 16.90 15.54
C LYS A 326 9.27 17.19 14.31
N LYS A 327 8.99 18.26 13.59
CA LYS A 327 9.73 18.68 12.40
C LYS A 327 11.17 19.13 12.70
N ILE A 328 11.47 19.52 13.94
CA ILE A 328 12.77 20.04 14.39
C ILE A 328 13.71 18.93 14.86
N LYS A 329 13.21 17.73 15.08
CA LYS A 329 14.00 16.55 15.47
C LYS A 329 14.39 15.70 14.27
#